data_42eb2422dd34d2633fcefcde1d70db51
#
_entry.id   42eb2422dd34d2633fcefcde1d70db51
#
_cell.length_a   1.000
_cell.length_b   1.000
_cell.length_c   1.000
_cell.angle_alpha   90.00
_cell.angle_beta   90.00
_cell.angle_gamma   90.00
#
_symmetry.space_group_name_H-M   'P 1'
#
loop_
_entity.id
_entity.type
_entity.pdbx_description
1 polymer ?
#
loop_
_entity_poly.entity_id
_entity_poly.type
_entity_poly.pdbx_seq_one_letter_code
_entity_poly.pdbx_strand_id
1 'polypeptide(L)'
;GVGMGKTHLLNAIGLELKKNNKVMFISAERFMYQFVKSIKSNDMVKFKEYFRNTDILLIDDIQFMNGKEAMQEEFFHTFNALLDKGSQIIVSADRAPNKLSRIQERIKSRFSGGLVVDIQKPDYELRKKIVDQKTEELNKIYFDQIKISKEIQDYISTEITVSIRELVGAMNRIVSFSRIYNKTPNLAETKIVLKDLLNLSENKVTIDLIQTLVCKFFKISKNEMLSSRRSRYLVRPRQTAIY
;
A
#
# COMPACT_ATOMS: atom_id res chain seq x y z
N GLY A 1 2.61 -4.82 1.21
CA GLY A 1 1.30 -4.36 1.67
C GLY A 1 0.81 -3.12 0.91
N VAL A 2 -0.48 -2.77 1.06
CA VAL A 2 -1.07 -1.55 0.48
C VAL A 2 -0.61 -0.32 1.29
N GLY A 3 -0.37 0.83 0.62
CA GLY A 3 -0.01 2.08 1.30
C GLY A 3 1.40 2.17 1.89
N MET A 4 2.30 1.24 1.53
CA MET A 4 3.68 1.16 2.05
C MET A 4 4.69 2.02 1.26
N GLY A 5 4.25 2.84 0.30
CA GLY A 5 5.13 3.70 -0.48
C GLY A 5 5.69 3.09 -1.76
N LYS A 6 5.17 1.95 -2.26
CA LYS A 6 5.64 1.32 -3.51
C LYS A 6 5.68 2.28 -4.69
N THR A 7 4.56 2.93 -4.98
CA THR A 7 4.44 3.94 -6.04
C THR A 7 5.43 5.09 -5.85
N HIS A 8 5.61 5.55 -4.60
CA HIS A 8 6.57 6.61 -4.28
C HIS A 8 8.00 6.19 -4.59
N LEU A 9 8.38 4.97 -4.20
CA LEU A 9 9.70 4.41 -4.47
C LEU A 9 9.93 4.25 -5.98
N LEU A 10 8.95 3.72 -6.74
CA LEU A 10 9.05 3.62 -8.19
C LEU A 10 9.22 4.99 -8.85
N ASN A 11 8.48 6.01 -8.41
CA ASN A 11 8.64 7.37 -8.90
C ASN A 11 10.03 7.93 -8.60
N ALA A 12 10.54 7.74 -7.39
CA ALA A 12 11.87 8.20 -6.99
C ALA A 12 12.97 7.55 -7.86
N ILE A 13 12.89 6.23 -8.06
CA ILE A 13 13.79 5.48 -8.94
C ILE A 13 13.68 6.01 -10.37
N GLY A 14 12.47 6.21 -10.88
CA GLY A 14 12.24 6.70 -12.23
C GLY A 14 12.81 8.09 -12.47
N LEU A 15 12.66 9.00 -11.51
CA LEU A 15 13.22 10.36 -11.58
C LEU A 15 14.75 10.34 -11.60
N GLU A 16 15.38 9.51 -10.77
CA GLU A 16 16.84 9.41 -10.73
C GLU A 16 17.40 8.81 -12.02
N LEU A 17 16.81 7.73 -12.51
CA LEU A 17 17.28 7.02 -13.70
C LEU A 17 16.98 7.77 -15.01
N LYS A 18 15.99 8.65 -15.03
CA LYS A 18 15.61 9.45 -16.22
C LYS A 18 16.71 10.38 -16.70
N LYS A 19 17.70 10.70 -15.87
CA LYS A 19 18.82 11.57 -16.22
C LYS A 19 19.63 11.02 -17.40
N ASN A 20 19.79 9.68 -17.47
CA ASN A 20 20.67 9.03 -18.43
C ASN A 20 19.98 7.95 -19.28
N ASN A 21 18.70 7.67 -19.06
CA ASN A 21 17.97 6.57 -19.68
C ASN A 21 16.59 7.02 -20.16
N LYS A 22 16.06 6.32 -21.14
CA LYS A 22 14.67 6.44 -21.56
C LYS A 22 13.80 5.64 -20.59
N VAL A 23 13.29 6.32 -19.57
CA VAL A 23 12.46 5.72 -18.51
C VAL A 23 10.98 5.88 -18.85
N MET A 24 10.24 4.79 -18.79
CA MET A 24 8.78 4.78 -18.86
C MET A 24 8.20 4.33 -17.52
N PHE A 25 7.37 5.18 -16.91
CA PHE A 25 6.59 4.87 -15.72
C PHE A 25 5.11 4.81 -16.08
N ILE A 26 4.45 3.68 -15.76
CA ILE A 26 3.04 3.47 -16.07
C ILE A 26 2.38 2.58 -15.00
N SER A 27 1.10 2.80 -14.68
CA SER A 27 0.32 1.81 -13.92
C SER A 27 -0.19 0.70 -14.85
N ALA A 28 -0.38 -0.51 -14.31
CA ALA A 28 -0.97 -1.62 -15.07
C ALA A 28 -2.36 -1.27 -15.63
N GLU A 29 -3.12 -0.45 -14.91
CA GLU A 29 -4.43 0.03 -15.34
C GLU A 29 -4.33 0.94 -16.58
N ARG A 30 -3.37 1.86 -16.60
CA ARG A 30 -3.11 2.74 -17.75
C ARG A 30 -2.53 1.99 -18.93
N PHE A 31 -1.69 0.97 -18.68
CA PHE A 31 -1.22 0.06 -19.74
C PHE A 31 -2.42 -0.62 -20.42
N MET A 32 -3.36 -1.15 -19.63
CA MET A 32 -4.59 -1.75 -20.15
C MET A 32 -5.42 -0.74 -20.97
N TYR A 33 -5.61 0.46 -20.47
CA TYR A 33 -6.35 1.49 -21.20
C TYR A 33 -5.73 1.76 -22.58
N GLN A 34 -4.41 1.91 -22.64
CA GLN A 34 -3.71 2.13 -23.89
C GLN A 34 -3.78 0.91 -24.83
N PHE A 35 -3.69 -0.31 -24.30
CA PHE A 35 -3.87 -1.55 -25.04
C PHE A 35 -5.25 -1.64 -25.69
N VAL A 36 -6.32 -1.43 -24.92
CA VAL A 36 -7.69 -1.44 -25.45
C VAL A 36 -7.91 -0.34 -26.48
N LYS A 37 -7.36 0.86 -26.23
CA LYS A 37 -7.43 1.96 -27.19
C LYS A 37 -6.74 1.60 -28.52
N SER A 38 -5.56 1.00 -28.47
CA SER A 38 -4.81 0.62 -29.68
C SER A 38 -5.49 -0.48 -30.51
N ILE A 39 -6.18 -1.42 -29.84
CA ILE A 39 -7.04 -2.40 -30.54
C ILE A 39 -8.19 -1.69 -31.26
N LYS A 40 -8.90 -0.80 -30.58
CA LYS A 40 -10.04 -0.08 -31.17
C LYS A 40 -9.64 0.84 -32.34
N SER A 41 -8.46 1.42 -32.28
CA SER A 41 -7.93 2.29 -33.32
C SER A 41 -7.12 1.54 -34.40
N ASN A 42 -7.00 0.21 -34.29
CA ASN A 42 -6.18 -0.65 -35.17
C ASN A 42 -4.71 -0.19 -35.25
N ASP A 43 -4.16 0.28 -34.13
CA ASP A 43 -2.82 0.89 -34.05
C ASP A 43 -1.87 0.13 -33.10
N MET A 44 -1.97 -1.20 -33.12
CA MET A 44 -1.16 -2.08 -32.26
C MET A 44 0.34 -1.99 -32.52
N VAL A 45 0.74 -1.62 -33.76
CA VAL A 45 2.17 -1.45 -34.09
C VAL A 45 2.76 -0.31 -33.27
N LYS A 46 2.14 0.87 -33.25
CA LYS A 46 2.62 2.00 -32.46
C LYS A 46 2.59 1.72 -30.96
N PHE A 47 1.57 0.98 -30.47
CA PHE A 47 1.54 0.54 -29.09
C PHE A 47 2.78 -0.29 -28.73
N LYS A 48 3.10 -1.28 -29.54
CA LYS A 48 4.28 -2.14 -29.34
C LYS A 48 5.58 -1.36 -29.39
N GLU A 49 5.75 -0.51 -30.38
CA GLU A 49 6.93 0.36 -30.51
C GLU A 49 7.08 1.28 -29.32
N TYR A 50 6.00 1.89 -28.86
CA TYR A 50 6.01 2.80 -27.71
C TYR A 50 6.52 2.14 -26.44
N PHE A 51 6.03 0.91 -26.13
CA PHE A 51 6.45 0.21 -24.92
C PHE A 51 7.79 -0.50 -25.03
N ARG A 52 8.09 -1.06 -26.21
CA ARG A 52 9.32 -1.85 -26.42
C ARG A 52 10.55 -1.00 -26.69
N ASN A 53 10.37 0.30 -26.99
CA ASN A 53 11.47 1.22 -27.22
C ASN A 53 11.80 2.05 -25.96
N THR A 54 12.02 1.39 -24.83
CA THR A 54 12.41 2.02 -23.56
C THR A 54 13.59 1.27 -22.97
N ASP A 55 14.45 1.98 -22.20
CA ASP A 55 15.60 1.37 -21.54
C ASP A 55 15.19 0.85 -20.16
N ILE A 56 14.23 1.54 -19.51
CA ILE A 56 13.73 1.18 -18.20
C ILE A 56 12.20 1.28 -18.18
N LEU A 57 11.54 0.18 -17.88
CA LEU A 57 10.09 0.11 -17.72
C LEU A 57 9.72 -0.05 -16.23
N LEU A 58 9.01 0.91 -15.69
CA LEU A 58 8.47 0.88 -14.33
C LEU A 58 6.96 0.67 -14.41
N ILE A 59 6.47 -0.45 -13.85
CA ILE A 59 5.02 -0.76 -13.83
C ILE A 59 4.52 -0.83 -12.41
N ASP A 60 3.53 0.00 -12.11
CA ASP A 60 2.90 0.03 -10.80
C ASP A 60 1.62 -0.80 -10.77
N ASP A 61 1.41 -1.48 -9.62
CA ASP A 61 0.19 -2.20 -9.29
C ASP A 61 -0.21 -3.29 -10.31
N ILE A 62 0.70 -4.22 -10.58
CA ILE A 62 0.53 -5.31 -11.56
C ILE A 62 -0.73 -6.18 -11.30
N GLN A 63 -1.24 -6.23 -10.07
CA GLN A 63 -2.46 -6.98 -9.72
C GLN A 63 -3.70 -6.49 -10.49
N PHE A 64 -3.71 -5.30 -11.05
CA PHE A 64 -4.79 -4.84 -11.94
C PHE A 64 -4.89 -5.61 -13.26
N MET A 65 -3.89 -6.44 -13.60
CA MET A 65 -3.96 -7.37 -14.72
C MET A 65 -4.72 -8.68 -14.40
N ASN A 66 -5.13 -8.91 -13.16
CA ASN A 66 -5.80 -10.13 -12.73
C ASN A 66 -7.03 -10.45 -13.60
N GLY A 67 -7.08 -11.66 -14.19
CA GLY A 67 -8.18 -12.13 -14.99
C GLY A 67 -8.32 -11.49 -16.38
N LYS A 68 -7.36 -10.68 -16.83
CA LYS A 68 -7.38 -10.00 -18.14
C LYS A 68 -6.40 -10.68 -19.10
N GLU A 69 -6.76 -11.85 -19.62
CA GLU A 69 -5.86 -12.75 -20.34
C GLU A 69 -5.19 -12.10 -21.56
N ALA A 70 -5.94 -11.44 -22.43
CA ALA A 70 -5.38 -10.79 -23.63
C ALA A 70 -4.36 -9.70 -23.28
N MET A 71 -4.61 -8.95 -22.21
CA MET A 71 -3.68 -7.94 -21.69
C MET A 71 -2.42 -8.60 -21.11
N GLN A 72 -2.57 -9.68 -20.35
CA GLN A 72 -1.44 -10.43 -19.81
C GLN A 72 -0.57 -11.02 -20.92
N GLU A 73 -1.17 -11.45 -22.02
CA GLU A 73 -0.46 -11.97 -23.18
C GLU A 73 0.39 -10.88 -23.86
N GLU A 74 -0.19 -9.72 -24.17
CA GLU A 74 0.57 -8.61 -24.77
C GLU A 74 1.64 -8.08 -23.81
N PHE A 75 1.33 -8.03 -22.50
CA PHE A 75 2.32 -7.68 -21.49
C PHE A 75 3.49 -8.67 -21.47
N PHE A 76 3.24 -9.97 -21.55
CA PHE A 76 4.27 -10.99 -21.59
C PHE A 76 5.18 -10.85 -22.83
N HIS A 77 4.61 -10.57 -24.00
CA HIS A 77 5.38 -10.29 -25.20
C HIS A 77 6.22 -9.01 -25.09
N THR A 78 5.65 -7.96 -24.50
CA THR A 78 6.37 -6.71 -24.24
C THR A 78 7.51 -6.93 -23.25
N PHE A 79 7.27 -7.69 -22.19
CA PHE A 79 8.26 -8.04 -21.17
C PHE A 79 9.44 -8.80 -21.79
N ASN A 80 9.18 -9.83 -22.60
CA ASN A 80 10.25 -10.58 -23.27
C ASN A 80 11.05 -9.70 -24.24
N ALA A 81 10.38 -8.91 -25.07
CA ALA A 81 11.07 -8.01 -26.01
C ALA A 81 12.00 -7.00 -25.31
N LEU A 82 11.60 -6.52 -24.13
CA LEU A 82 12.44 -5.65 -23.29
C LEU A 82 13.63 -6.40 -22.68
N LEU A 83 13.43 -7.63 -22.23
CA LEU A 83 14.54 -8.46 -21.73
C LEU A 83 15.55 -8.77 -22.82
N ASP A 84 15.09 -9.15 -24.03
CA ASP A 84 15.95 -9.44 -25.17
C ASP A 84 16.76 -8.20 -25.60
N LYS A 85 16.19 -7.01 -25.42
CA LYS A 85 16.89 -5.73 -25.63
C LYS A 85 17.90 -5.40 -24.53
N GLY A 86 17.88 -6.09 -23.38
CA GLY A 86 18.66 -5.76 -22.18
C GLY A 86 18.09 -4.61 -21.36
N SER A 87 16.80 -4.29 -21.53
CA SER A 87 16.13 -3.23 -20.76
C SER A 87 15.85 -3.68 -19.33
N GLN A 88 15.89 -2.75 -18.38
CA GLN A 88 15.51 -3.01 -17.00
C GLN A 88 14.01 -2.90 -16.80
N ILE A 89 13.42 -3.88 -16.10
CA ILE A 89 11.99 -3.86 -15.77
C ILE A 89 11.85 -3.88 -14.23
N ILE A 90 11.06 -2.96 -13.69
CA ILE A 90 10.75 -2.89 -12.27
C ILE A 90 9.22 -2.89 -12.12
N VAL A 91 8.70 -3.84 -11.33
CA VAL A 91 7.27 -4.06 -11.17
C VAL A 91 6.89 -3.95 -9.70
N SER A 92 5.83 -3.22 -9.39
CA SER A 92 5.24 -3.26 -8.06
C SER A 92 4.00 -4.15 -8.00
N ALA A 93 3.79 -4.77 -6.85
CA ALA A 93 2.61 -5.58 -6.57
C ALA A 93 2.17 -5.40 -5.10
N ASP A 94 0.91 -5.71 -4.79
CA ASP A 94 0.39 -5.70 -3.43
C ASP A 94 0.80 -6.96 -2.63
N ARG A 95 1.31 -7.98 -3.32
CA ARG A 95 1.72 -9.29 -2.78
C ARG A 95 2.84 -9.92 -3.58
N ALA A 96 3.48 -10.95 -3.02
CA ALA A 96 4.54 -11.70 -3.69
C ALA A 96 4.05 -12.36 -5.00
N PRO A 97 4.93 -12.60 -6.00
CA PRO A 97 4.56 -13.13 -7.31
C PRO A 97 3.74 -14.41 -7.26
N ASN A 98 4.11 -15.36 -6.39
CA ASN A 98 3.42 -16.64 -6.20
C ASN A 98 2.00 -16.51 -5.60
N LYS A 99 1.69 -15.37 -4.97
CA LYS A 99 0.39 -15.06 -4.38
C LYS A 99 -0.51 -14.21 -5.30
N LEU A 100 -0.04 -13.86 -6.49
CA LEU A 100 -0.86 -13.15 -7.47
C LEU A 100 -1.92 -14.08 -8.02
N SER A 101 -3.20 -13.82 -7.73
CA SER A 101 -4.32 -14.59 -8.24
C SER A 101 -4.62 -14.23 -9.70
N ARG A 102 -5.08 -15.20 -10.50
CA ARG A 102 -5.50 -14.99 -11.90
C ARG A 102 -4.49 -14.26 -12.78
N ILE A 103 -3.19 -14.40 -12.46
CA ILE A 103 -2.06 -14.07 -13.31
C ILE A 103 -1.48 -15.37 -13.87
N GLN A 104 -1.18 -15.41 -15.16
CA GLN A 104 -0.63 -16.59 -15.85
C GLN A 104 0.71 -17.01 -15.23
N GLU A 105 0.91 -18.32 -15.08
CA GLU A 105 2.10 -18.89 -14.43
C GLU A 105 3.40 -18.46 -15.13
N ARG A 106 3.40 -18.32 -16.46
CA ARG A 106 4.56 -17.84 -17.21
C ARG A 106 5.00 -16.43 -16.80
N ILE A 107 4.07 -15.54 -16.45
CA ILE A 107 4.38 -14.18 -15.97
C ILE A 107 4.91 -14.24 -14.53
N LYS A 108 4.26 -15.03 -13.66
CA LYS A 108 4.72 -15.23 -12.28
C LYS A 108 6.13 -15.80 -12.23
N SER A 109 6.43 -16.76 -13.10
CA SER A 109 7.77 -17.35 -13.24
C SER A 109 8.81 -16.29 -13.60
N ARG A 110 8.50 -15.39 -14.55
CA ARG A 110 9.39 -14.27 -14.90
C ARG A 110 9.64 -13.33 -13.73
N PHE A 111 8.60 -12.99 -12.98
CA PHE A 111 8.75 -12.15 -11.79
C PHE A 111 9.57 -12.82 -10.69
N SER A 112 9.36 -14.12 -10.47
CA SER A 112 10.08 -14.90 -9.46
C SER A 112 11.54 -15.16 -9.84
N GLY A 113 11.86 -15.18 -11.13
CA GLY A 113 13.23 -15.30 -11.65
C GLY A 113 14.07 -14.03 -11.49
N GLY A 114 13.45 -12.88 -11.18
CA GLY A 114 14.12 -11.62 -10.87
C GLY A 114 14.35 -11.42 -9.37
N LEU A 115 14.84 -10.22 -9.02
CA LEU A 115 14.97 -9.81 -7.61
C LEU A 115 13.60 -9.44 -7.04
N VAL A 116 13.13 -10.19 -6.06
CA VAL A 116 11.89 -9.89 -5.32
C VAL A 116 12.24 -9.26 -3.98
N VAL A 117 11.79 -8.01 -3.77
CA VAL A 117 12.02 -7.25 -2.52
C VAL A 117 10.68 -6.98 -1.84
N ASP A 118 10.58 -7.31 -0.57
CA ASP A 118 9.40 -7.01 0.24
C ASP A 118 9.59 -5.68 0.98
N ILE A 119 8.63 -4.76 0.77
CA ILE A 119 8.62 -3.47 1.48
C ILE A 119 7.88 -3.66 2.80
N GLN A 120 8.63 -3.58 3.88
CA GLN A 120 8.15 -3.73 5.24
C GLN A 120 7.34 -2.49 5.71
N LYS A 121 6.61 -2.65 6.81
CA LYS A 121 5.96 -1.51 7.47
C LYS A 121 7.02 -0.53 7.97
N PRO A 122 6.76 0.79 7.87
CA PRO A 122 7.69 1.78 8.38
C PRO A 122 7.83 1.63 9.91
N ASP A 123 9.06 1.63 10.39
CA ASP A 123 9.36 1.74 11.81
C ASP A 123 9.04 3.17 12.32
N TYR A 124 9.21 3.39 13.62
CA TYR A 124 8.93 4.70 14.23
C TYR A 124 9.82 5.80 13.64
N GLU A 125 11.11 5.53 13.46
CA GLU A 125 12.07 6.50 12.95
C GLU A 125 11.72 6.96 11.52
N LEU A 126 11.36 6.01 10.65
CA LEU A 126 10.93 6.33 9.30
C LEU A 126 9.60 7.10 9.29
N ARG A 127 8.64 6.73 10.14
CA ARG A 127 7.38 7.47 10.26
C ARG A 127 7.62 8.91 10.72
N LYS A 128 8.48 9.10 11.72
CA LYS A 128 8.84 10.43 12.21
C LYS A 128 9.48 11.28 11.11
N LYS A 129 10.46 10.75 10.38
CA LYS A 129 11.07 11.45 9.23
C LYS A 129 10.05 11.84 8.16
N ILE A 130 9.08 10.96 7.86
CA ILE A 130 8.02 11.25 6.88
C ILE A 130 7.13 12.39 7.38
N VAL A 131 6.76 12.39 8.66
CA VAL A 131 5.93 13.46 9.27
C VAL A 131 6.68 14.78 9.28
N ASP A 132 7.95 14.78 9.67
CA ASP A 132 8.81 15.98 9.68
C ASP A 132 8.93 16.57 8.26
N GLN A 133 9.31 15.75 7.29
CA GLN A 133 9.42 16.17 5.89
C GLN A 133 8.08 16.70 5.35
N LYS A 134 6.98 16.01 5.66
CA LYS A 134 5.64 16.46 5.23
C LYS A 134 5.24 17.77 5.87
N THR A 135 5.60 17.99 7.13
CA THR A 135 5.38 19.26 7.82
C THR A 135 6.15 20.41 7.14
N GLU A 136 7.41 20.18 6.78
CA GLU A 136 8.20 21.18 6.05
C GLU A 136 7.60 21.50 4.67
N GLU A 137 7.15 20.49 3.92
CA GLU A 137 6.46 20.70 2.64
C GLU A 137 5.19 21.55 2.81
N LEU A 138 4.39 21.22 3.84
CA LEU A 138 3.14 21.94 4.13
C LEU A 138 3.41 23.38 4.57
N ASN A 139 4.42 23.62 5.38
CA ASN A 139 4.84 24.98 5.77
C ASN A 139 5.24 25.82 4.55
N LYS A 140 5.99 25.26 3.60
CA LYS A 140 6.34 25.93 2.34
C LYS A 140 5.11 26.25 1.49
N ILE A 141 4.15 25.31 1.38
CA ILE A 141 2.94 25.49 0.57
C ILE A 141 2.00 26.56 1.19
N TYR A 142 1.88 26.58 2.50
CA TYR A 142 0.96 27.47 3.22
C TYR A 142 1.65 28.69 3.87
N PHE A 143 2.89 29.01 3.48
CA PHE A 143 3.64 30.17 3.94
C PHE A 143 3.64 30.31 5.48
N ASP A 144 3.91 29.20 6.19
CA ASP A 144 3.92 29.11 7.67
C ASP A 144 2.62 29.51 8.38
N GLN A 145 1.50 29.60 7.67
CA GLN A 145 0.19 29.89 8.27
C GLN A 145 -0.34 28.70 9.09
N ILE A 146 0.15 27.49 8.85
CA ILE A 146 -0.26 26.26 9.55
C ILE A 146 0.95 25.70 10.30
N LYS A 147 1.03 25.96 11.61
CA LYS A 147 2.11 25.43 12.46
C LYS A 147 1.65 24.18 13.19
N ILE A 148 2.06 23.00 12.72
CA ILE A 148 1.82 21.74 13.41
C ILE A 148 2.87 21.60 14.52
N SER A 149 2.44 21.55 15.79
CA SER A 149 3.35 21.42 16.93
C SER A 149 4.09 20.08 16.91
N LYS A 150 5.29 20.02 17.49
CA LYS A 150 6.06 18.78 17.62
C LYS A 150 5.30 17.70 18.38
N GLU A 151 4.51 18.09 19.39
CA GLU A 151 3.65 17.18 20.15
C GLU A 151 2.65 16.43 19.24
N ILE A 152 2.02 17.15 18.30
CA ILE A 152 1.10 16.55 17.32
C ILE A 152 1.85 15.66 16.33
N GLN A 153 3.03 16.09 15.86
CA GLN A 153 3.88 15.30 14.96
C GLN A 153 4.32 13.98 15.61
N ASP A 154 4.77 14.03 16.86
CA ASP A 154 5.17 12.85 17.64
C ASP A 154 3.96 11.95 17.89
N TYR A 155 2.79 12.51 18.24
CA TYR A 155 1.55 11.77 18.40
C TYR A 155 1.16 11.02 17.12
N ILE A 156 1.13 11.69 15.96
CA ILE A 156 0.82 11.07 14.67
C ILE A 156 1.81 9.95 14.34
N SER A 157 3.12 10.19 14.55
CA SER A 157 4.17 9.21 14.28
C SER A 157 4.08 7.97 15.17
N THR A 158 3.57 8.12 16.39
CA THR A 158 3.41 7.03 17.37
C THR A 158 2.17 6.20 17.07
N GLU A 159 1.03 6.86 16.90
CA GLU A 159 -0.28 6.20 16.84
C GLU A 159 -0.63 5.65 15.45
N ILE A 160 -0.25 6.34 14.37
CA ILE A 160 -0.57 5.90 13.01
C ILE A 160 0.49 4.92 12.50
N THR A 161 0.26 3.64 12.74
CA THR A 161 1.22 2.55 12.44
C THR A 161 0.85 1.68 11.24
N VAL A 162 -0.35 1.86 10.67
CA VAL A 162 -0.91 0.93 9.66
C VAL A 162 -0.22 1.08 8.31
N SER A 163 -0.10 2.31 7.78
CA SER A 163 0.51 2.57 6.48
C SER A 163 1.00 4.02 6.33
N ILE A 164 1.94 4.25 5.40
CA ILE A 164 2.40 5.60 5.04
C ILE A 164 1.23 6.43 4.47
N ARG A 165 0.31 5.80 3.74
CA ARG A 165 -0.87 6.48 3.19
C ARG A 165 -1.75 7.08 4.29
N GLU A 166 -1.97 6.33 5.37
CA GLU A 166 -2.74 6.83 6.53
C GLU A 166 -1.99 7.89 7.29
N LEU A 167 -0.66 7.75 7.43
CA LEU A 167 0.19 8.75 8.06
C LEU A 167 0.09 10.10 7.33
N VAL A 168 0.23 10.11 6.01
CA VAL A 168 0.05 11.31 5.17
C VAL A 168 -1.40 11.80 5.20
N GLY A 169 -2.37 10.88 5.22
CA GLY A 169 -3.80 11.19 5.37
C GLY A 169 -4.10 11.91 6.69
N ALA A 170 -3.48 11.49 7.79
CA ALA A 170 -3.60 12.16 9.08
C ALA A 170 -3.08 13.60 9.02
N MET A 171 -1.91 13.81 8.43
CA MET A 171 -1.33 15.15 8.24
C MET A 171 -2.26 16.05 7.42
N ASN A 172 -2.81 15.54 6.31
CA ASN A 172 -3.73 16.30 5.46
C ASN A 172 -5.03 16.66 6.21
N ARG A 173 -5.55 15.79 7.09
CA ARG A 173 -6.73 16.10 7.94
C ARG A 173 -6.43 17.24 8.92
N ILE A 174 -5.26 17.26 9.54
CA ILE A 174 -4.84 18.37 10.42
C ILE A 174 -4.77 19.69 9.66
N VAL A 175 -4.19 19.67 8.47
CA VAL A 175 -4.14 20.86 7.60
C VAL A 175 -5.55 21.34 7.22
N SER A 176 -6.42 20.41 6.82
CA SER A 176 -7.81 20.73 6.47
C SER A 176 -8.57 21.35 7.65
N PHE A 177 -8.41 20.77 8.85
CA PHE A 177 -8.97 21.34 10.09
C PHE A 177 -8.45 22.78 10.32
N SER A 178 -7.13 22.97 10.22
CA SER A 178 -6.52 24.29 10.43
C SER A 178 -7.04 25.35 9.46
N ARG A 179 -7.29 24.95 8.22
CA ARG A 179 -7.85 25.86 7.20
C ARG A 179 -9.33 26.20 7.41
N ILE A 180 -10.13 25.22 7.84
CA ILE A 180 -11.56 25.42 8.06
C ILE A 180 -11.79 26.30 9.29
N TYR A 181 -11.05 26.08 10.35
CA TYR A 181 -11.23 26.76 11.64
C TYR A 181 -10.28 27.95 11.86
N ASN A 182 -9.40 28.27 10.90
CA ASN A 182 -8.35 29.28 11.01
C ASN A 182 -7.52 29.17 12.31
N LYS A 183 -7.31 27.95 12.78
CA LYS A 183 -6.47 27.63 13.95
C LYS A 183 -5.84 26.26 13.82
N THR A 184 -4.65 26.08 14.38
CA THR A 184 -4.05 24.75 14.53
C THR A 184 -4.75 23.99 15.65
N PRO A 185 -5.11 22.68 15.46
CA PRO A 185 -5.73 21.91 16.53
C PRO A 185 -4.75 21.69 17.69
N ASN A 186 -5.27 21.60 18.88
CA ASN A 186 -4.53 21.09 20.04
C ASN A 186 -4.55 19.54 20.05
N LEU A 187 -3.86 18.89 20.98
CA LEU A 187 -3.78 17.43 21.03
C LEU A 187 -5.16 16.77 21.23
N ALA A 188 -6.06 17.36 22.02
CA ALA A 188 -7.40 16.83 22.25
C ALA A 188 -8.25 16.88 20.96
N GLU A 189 -8.21 18.02 20.28
CA GLU A 189 -8.87 18.19 18.96
C GLU A 189 -8.26 17.25 17.91
N THR A 190 -6.94 17.07 17.91
CA THR A 190 -6.23 16.14 17.03
C THR A 190 -6.74 14.71 17.21
N LYS A 191 -6.91 14.24 18.43
CA LYS A 191 -7.48 12.90 18.72
C LYS A 191 -8.88 12.74 18.15
N ILE A 192 -9.71 13.76 18.23
CA ILE A 192 -11.06 13.75 17.66
C ILE A 192 -11.03 13.69 16.13
N VAL A 193 -10.21 14.55 15.51
CA VAL A 193 -10.04 14.62 14.03
C VAL A 193 -9.50 13.32 13.44
N LEU A 194 -8.65 12.62 14.19
CA LEU A 194 -7.99 11.38 13.72
C LEU A 194 -8.67 10.11 14.25
N LYS A 195 -9.77 10.20 15.00
CA LYS A 195 -10.44 9.06 15.66
C LYS A 195 -10.66 7.86 14.75
N ASP A 196 -11.12 8.07 13.52
CA ASP A 196 -11.38 6.98 12.57
C ASP A 196 -10.10 6.26 12.13
N LEU A 197 -8.99 7.00 11.96
CA LEU A 197 -7.68 6.41 11.61
C LEU A 197 -7.08 5.66 12.80
N LEU A 198 -7.29 6.15 14.01
CA LEU A 198 -6.84 5.49 15.25
C LEU A 198 -7.60 4.18 15.48
N ASN A 199 -8.91 4.17 15.30
CA ASN A 199 -9.71 2.96 15.40
C ASN A 199 -9.27 1.87 14.41
N LEU A 200 -8.76 2.24 13.22
CA LEU A 200 -8.19 1.28 12.26
C LEU A 200 -6.86 0.69 12.77
N SER A 201 -6.08 1.44 13.54
CA SER A 201 -4.83 0.96 14.15
C SER A 201 -5.07 0.10 15.39
N GLU A 202 -6.12 0.38 16.16
CA GLU A 202 -6.52 -0.37 17.36
C GLU A 202 -7.26 -1.67 17.04
N ASN A 203 -7.97 -1.75 15.91
CA ASN A 203 -8.73 -2.93 15.48
C ASN A 203 -7.83 -4.08 14.96
N LYS A 204 -6.67 -4.30 15.57
CA LYS A 204 -6.04 -5.61 15.50
C LYS A 204 -6.85 -6.55 16.37
N VAL A 205 -7.75 -7.31 15.73
CA VAL A 205 -8.39 -8.44 16.37
C VAL A 205 -7.28 -9.40 16.79
N THR A 206 -6.90 -9.32 18.06
CA THR A 206 -5.92 -10.25 18.63
C THR A 206 -6.64 -11.49 19.14
N ILE A 207 -5.96 -12.62 19.16
CA ILE A 207 -6.49 -13.87 19.75
C ILE A 207 -6.98 -13.60 21.18
N ASP A 208 -6.26 -12.78 21.92
CA ASP A 208 -6.62 -12.40 23.29
C ASP A 208 -7.94 -11.62 23.37
N LEU A 209 -8.16 -10.69 22.44
CA LEU A 209 -9.41 -9.94 22.35
C LEU A 209 -10.58 -10.85 21.98
N ILE A 210 -10.40 -11.74 20.99
CA ILE A 210 -11.43 -12.74 20.61
C ILE A 210 -11.78 -13.58 21.81
N GLN A 211 -10.80 -14.15 22.48
CA GLN A 211 -11.01 -14.97 23.67
C GLN A 211 -11.76 -14.22 24.75
N THR A 212 -11.39 -12.98 25.03
CA THR A 212 -12.02 -12.13 26.04
C THR A 212 -13.49 -11.84 25.69
N LEU A 213 -13.78 -11.50 24.42
CA LEU A 213 -15.16 -11.25 23.95
C LEU A 213 -16.02 -12.51 24.00
N VAL A 214 -15.49 -13.65 23.57
CA VAL A 214 -16.19 -14.93 23.61
C VAL A 214 -16.45 -15.35 25.06
N CYS A 215 -15.45 -15.24 25.93
CA CYS A 215 -15.63 -15.51 27.36
C CYS A 215 -16.74 -14.66 27.98
N LYS A 216 -16.75 -13.36 27.65
CA LYS A 216 -17.80 -12.43 28.13
C LYS A 216 -19.19 -12.81 27.59
N PHE A 217 -19.29 -13.16 26.31
CA PHE A 217 -20.56 -13.53 25.67
C PHE A 217 -21.15 -14.83 26.26
N PHE A 218 -20.31 -15.86 26.44
CA PHE A 218 -20.73 -17.15 26.98
C PHE A 218 -20.70 -17.21 28.51
N LYS A 219 -20.34 -16.12 29.19
CA LYS A 219 -20.22 -16.02 30.66
C LYS A 219 -19.32 -17.10 31.28
N ILE A 220 -18.20 -17.39 30.64
CA ILE A 220 -17.18 -18.33 31.13
C ILE A 220 -15.88 -17.57 31.45
N SER A 221 -15.08 -18.13 32.35
CA SER A 221 -13.76 -17.57 32.63
C SER A 221 -12.75 -17.93 31.54
N LYS A 222 -11.72 -17.08 31.37
CA LYS A 222 -10.64 -17.35 30.42
C LYS A 222 -9.85 -18.61 30.77
N ASN A 223 -9.70 -18.87 32.07
CA ASN A 223 -9.05 -20.09 32.56
C ASN A 223 -9.84 -21.37 32.20
N GLU A 224 -11.16 -21.33 32.27
CA GLU A 224 -12.00 -22.45 31.82
C GLU A 224 -11.94 -22.65 30.30
N MET A 225 -11.94 -21.55 29.55
CA MET A 225 -11.83 -21.61 28.10
C MET A 225 -10.51 -22.24 27.63
N LEU A 226 -9.39 -21.93 28.30
CA LEU A 226 -8.05 -22.43 28.00
C LEU A 226 -7.73 -23.79 28.67
N SER A 227 -8.59 -24.27 29.57
CA SER A 227 -8.38 -25.54 30.28
C SER A 227 -8.43 -26.75 29.35
N SER A 228 -7.81 -27.85 29.74
CA SER A 228 -7.85 -29.14 29.03
C SER A 228 -9.22 -29.88 29.15
N ARG A 229 -10.18 -29.35 29.94
CA ARG A 229 -11.50 -29.95 30.15
C ARG A 229 -12.30 -29.99 28.85
N ARG A 230 -12.88 -31.17 28.51
CA ARG A 230 -13.69 -31.37 27.32
C ARG A 230 -15.21 -31.40 27.63
N SER A 231 -15.64 -30.52 28.53
CA SER A 231 -17.08 -30.44 28.88
C SER A 231 -17.87 -29.74 27.76
N ARG A 232 -19.09 -30.26 27.53
CA ARG A 232 -19.96 -29.84 26.42
C ARG A 232 -20.23 -28.33 26.39
N TYR A 233 -20.29 -27.64 27.53
CA TYR A 233 -20.53 -26.21 27.63
C TYR A 233 -19.30 -25.36 27.18
N LEU A 234 -18.08 -25.94 27.14
CA LEU A 234 -16.86 -25.26 26.67
C LEU A 234 -16.59 -25.47 25.17
N VAL A 235 -17.21 -26.46 24.55
CA VAL A 235 -16.97 -26.79 23.14
C VAL A 235 -17.41 -25.65 22.21
N ARG A 236 -18.63 -25.17 22.42
CA ARG A 236 -19.24 -24.13 21.61
C ARG A 236 -18.46 -22.78 21.71
N PRO A 237 -18.13 -22.28 22.91
CA PRO A 237 -17.24 -21.11 23.05
C PRO A 237 -15.90 -21.26 22.34
N ARG A 238 -15.23 -22.40 22.48
CA ARG A 238 -13.93 -22.66 21.82
C ARG A 238 -14.04 -22.63 20.30
N GLN A 239 -15.06 -23.31 19.75
CA GLN A 239 -15.32 -23.28 18.31
C GLN A 239 -15.58 -21.84 17.83
N THR A 240 -16.41 -21.06 18.54
CA THR A 240 -16.68 -19.67 18.19
C THR A 240 -15.42 -18.78 18.23
N ALA A 241 -14.45 -19.09 19.09
CA ALA A 241 -13.19 -18.34 19.17
C ALA A 241 -12.17 -18.69 18.07
N ILE A 242 -12.34 -19.84 17.40
CA ILE A 242 -11.46 -20.32 16.32
C ILE A 242 -11.93 -19.80 14.95
N TYR A 243 -13.25 -19.66 14.77
CA TYR A 243 -13.86 -19.09 13.57
C TYR A 243 -13.84 -17.55 13.58
#